data_35acf462bc0e7748f96c84a52053e822
#
_entry.id   35acf462bc0e7748f96c84a52053e822
#
_cell.length_a   1.000
_cell.length_b   1.000
_cell.length_c   1.000
_cell.angle_alpha   90.00
_cell.angle_beta   90.00
_cell.angle_gamma   90.00
#
_symmetry.space_group_name_H-M   'P 1'
#
loop_
_entity.id
_entity.type
_entity.pdbx_description
1 polymer ?
#
loop_
_entity_poly.entity_id
_entity_poly.type
_entity_poly.pdbx_seq_one_letter_code
_entity_poly.pdbx_strand_id
1 'polypeptide(L)'
;MFKRVLTIATLAVLPFAPKGVSAQSNCGTKLYCLIPTAFHTTSSTFNFFNDAFGTQISQLPLASPASGFIYSFDKSGVYTASSESFGPLLSERSETIGRHKLYFAVTYQRFAFSEIDGNDLKHIPILFYYPNEQSPTVVTSTENRVDTKIDQVVAFATFGITSRIDLSVAVPFERVSMGVSSNGSEFSTTSTASASFHEFLAGSASGVGDVVLSAKGTLVKHERFGLAIGTEIRLASGDANNFLGSGTVGVKPYLVLSRRGMVAPHLNVGYQWNGNSVLAADENGNQPLPAYFGYAVGADIGLKRITFVADLLGEHYFNAPQISQPESVSASVNNQSMSFSSVVRVPSASYDADNLSVGIKANPVGHLLVSANALVKLNDGGVRARVVPLIGLSYSF
;
A
#
# COMPACT_ATOMS: atom_id res chain seq x y z
N MET A 1 -40.77 32.68 20.40
CA MET A 1 -39.52 32.94 21.13
C MET A 1 -38.94 31.59 21.54
N PHE A 2 -38.25 30.90 20.62
CA PHE A 2 -37.60 29.59 20.85
C PHE A 2 -36.10 29.78 20.75
N LYS A 3 -35.39 29.74 21.88
CA LYS A 3 -33.92 29.67 21.94
C LYS A 3 -33.47 28.26 21.56
N ARG A 4 -32.83 28.12 20.41
CA ARG A 4 -32.07 26.91 20.08
C ARG A 4 -30.72 26.98 20.76
N VAL A 5 -30.49 26.08 21.68
CA VAL A 5 -29.18 25.83 22.28
C VAL A 5 -28.38 24.98 21.30
N LEU A 6 -27.32 25.57 20.74
CA LEU A 6 -26.35 24.88 19.90
C LEU A 6 -25.31 24.23 20.83
N THR A 7 -25.44 22.94 21.07
CA THR A 7 -24.43 22.17 21.80
C THR A 7 -23.30 21.87 20.85
N ILE A 8 -22.16 22.55 21.02
CA ILE A 8 -20.92 22.26 20.32
C ILE A 8 -20.31 21.02 20.98
N ALA A 9 -20.36 19.90 20.29
CA ALA A 9 -19.63 18.70 20.68
C ALA A 9 -18.12 18.95 20.44
N THR A 10 -17.39 19.22 21.50
CA THR A 10 -15.93 19.25 21.50
C THR A 10 -15.42 17.82 21.30
N LEU A 11 -14.93 17.54 20.11
CA LEU A 11 -14.22 16.30 19.80
C LEU A 11 -12.88 16.34 20.55
N ALA A 12 -12.78 15.62 21.65
CA ALA A 12 -11.53 15.45 22.40
C ALA A 12 -10.60 14.61 21.54
N VAL A 13 -9.61 15.27 20.93
CA VAL A 13 -8.46 14.62 20.31
C VAL A 13 -7.59 14.07 21.44
N LEU A 14 -7.73 12.79 21.74
CA LEU A 14 -6.81 12.08 22.63
C LEU A 14 -5.42 12.08 21.98
N PRO A 15 -4.36 12.48 22.67
CA PRO A 15 -2.99 12.36 22.14
C PRO A 15 -2.60 10.88 22.19
N PHE A 16 -2.67 10.20 21.04
CA PHE A 16 -1.98 8.94 20.85
C PHE A 16 -0.48 9.23 20.72
N ALA A 17 0.21 9.28 21.86
CA ALA A 17 1.66 9.23 21.86
C ALA A 17 2.08 7.80 21.48
N PRO A 18 2.87 7.59 20.42
CA PRO A 18 3.42 6.27 20.12
C PRO A 18 4.36 5.87 21.27
N LYS A 19 4.04 4.78 21.97
CA LYS A 19 4.98 4.12 22.85
C LYS A 19 6.12 3.58 21.99
N GLY A 20 7.28 4.16 22.07
CA GLY A 20 8.49 3.63 21.45
C GLY A 20 8.75 2.22 21.95
N VAL A 21 8.55 1.23 21.09
CA VAL A 21 8.90 -0.17 21.35
C VAL A 21 10.30 -0.37 20.79
N SER A 22 11.24 -0.63 21.67
CA SER A 22 12.58 -1.09 21.31
C SER A 22 12.48 -2.42 20.58
N ALA A 23 12.91 -2.46 19.32
CA ALA A 23 12.57 -3.50 18.34
C ALA A 23 13.41 -4.79 18.41
N GLN A 24 14.17 -5.07 19.48
CA GLN A 24 15.20 -6.13 19.40
C GLN A 24 15.16 -7.26 20.42
N SER A 25 14.18 -7.39 21.30
CA SER A 25 14.27 -8.48 22.30
C SER A 25 13.09 -9.45 22.40
N ASN A 26 12.05 -9.33 21.60
CA ASN A 26 10.91 -10.27 21.62
C ASN A 26 10.35 -10.51 20.22
N CYS A 27 11.08 -11.23 19.39
CA CYS A 27 10.56 -11.86 18.18
C CYS A 27 9.63 -13.00 18.57
N GLY A 28 8.41 -12.67 19.00
CA GLY A 28 7.38 -13.65 19.31
C GLY A 28 6.70 -14.18 18.02
N THR A 29 5.43 -14.45 18.11
CA THR A 29 4.60 -14.97 17.00
C THR A 29 4.21 -13.90 15.96
N LYS A 30 4.87 -12.76 15.93
CA LYS A 30 4.59 -11.65 15.01
C LYS A 30 5.07 -11.96 13.59
N LEU A 31 4.28 -11.57 12.57
CA LEU A 31 4.62 -11.84 11.18
C LEU A 31 5.93 -11.18 10.73
N TYR A 32 6.22 -10.00 11.26
CA TYR A 32 7.51 -9.29 11.07
C TYR A 32 8.73 -10.17 11.42
N CYS A 33 8.59 -11.14 12.34
CA CYS A 33 9.66 -12.00 12.79
C CYS A 33 9.87 -13.26 11.94
N LEU A 34 8.93 -13.59 11.05
CA LEU A 34 8.99 -14.86 10.31
C LEU A 34 10.21 -14.93 9.37
N ILE A 35 10.49 -13.85 8.63
CA ILE A 35 11.62 -13.82 7.67
C ILE A 35 12.96 -13.94 8.39
N PRO A 36 13.32 -13.06 9.37
CA PRO A 36 14.62 -13.16 10.04
C PRO A 36 14.78 -14.48 10.81
N THR A 37 13.70 -15.03 11.38
CA THR A 37 13.77 -16.32 12.10
C THR A 37 14.00 -17.48 11.15
N ALA A 38 13.27 -17.55 10.03
CA ALA A 38 13.42 -18.63 9.05
C ALA A 38 14.79 -18.62 8.37
N PHE A 39 15.40 -17.44 8.24
CA PHE A 39 16.72 -17.30 7.60
C PHE A 39 17.89 -17.51 8.61
N HIS A 40 17.61 -17.85 9.85
CA HIS A 40 18.62 -18.00 10.94
C HIS A 40 19.48 -16.75 11.15
N THR A 41 18.93 -15.56 10.89
CA THR A 41 19.67 -14.31 11.03
C THR A 41 19.24 -13.59 12.30
N THR A 42 20.17 -13.44 13.24
CA THR A 42 19.99 -12.60 14.42
C THR A 42 20.42 -11.15 14.19
N SER A 43 20.94 -10.85 13.01
CA SER A 43 21.59 -9.58 12.70
C SER A 43 20.61 -8.60 12.03
N SER A 44 20.72 -7.32 12.41
CA SER A 44 20.10 -6.17 11.75
C SER A 44 20.30 -6.13 10.23
N THR A 45 21.28 -6.87 9.72
CA THR A 45 21.65 -6.96 8.29
C THR A 45 20.50 -7.47 7.40
N PHE A 46 19.50 -8.19 7.95
CA PHE A 46 18.39 -8.79 7.20
C PHE A 46 17.03 -8.11 7.39
N ASN A 47 16.97 -7.01 8.11
CA ASN A 47 15.75 -6.21 8.20
C ASN A 47 15.33 -5.65 6.83
N PHE A 48 16.24 -5.59 5.84
CA PHE A 48 15.93 -5.01 4.54
C PHE A 48 14.79 -5.71 3.79
N PHE A 49 14.61 -7.03 3.97
CA PHE A 49 13.44 -7.72 3.44
C PHE A 49 12.16 -7.24 4.12
N ASN A 50 12.17 -7.14 5.45
CA ASN A 50 11.05 -6.61 6.20
C ASN A 50 10.79 -5.14 5.86
N ASP A 51 11.83 -4.35 5.63
CA ASP A 51 11.73 -2.94 5.23
C ASP A 51 11.11 -2.81 3.83
N ALA A 52 11.53 -3.66 2.88
CA ALA A 52 10.96 -3.68 1.54
C ALA A 52 9.49 -4.13 1.56
N PHE A 53 9.17 -5.21 2.28
CA PHE A 53 7.80 -5.65 2.49
C PHE A 53 6.99 -4.58 3.22
N GLY A 54 7.48 -4.07 4.33
CA GLY A 54 6.82 -3.08 5.16
C GLY A 54 6.50 -1.80 4.41
N THR A 55 7.42 -1.32 3.58
CA THR A 55 7.23 -0.12 2.76
C THR A 55 6.01 -0.24 1.85
N GLN A 56 5.80 -1.37 1.21
CA GLN A 56 4.72 -1.53 0.23
C GLN A 56 3.43 -2.07 0.82
N ILE A 57 3.50 -3.04 1.73
CA ILE A 57 2.32 -3.60 2.40
C ILE A 57 1.60 -2.51 3.21
N SER A 58 2.35 -1.60 3.81
CA SER A 58 1.77 -0.49 4.58
C SER A 58 1.17 0.62 3.72
N GLN A 59 1.34 0.58 2.41
CA GLN A 59 0.92 1.63 1.48
C GLN A 59 0.09 1.07 0.31
N LEU A 60 -0.70 0.04 0.58
CA LEU A 60 -1.57 -0.57 -0.44
C LEU A 60 -2.55 0.44 -1.02
N PRO A 61 -2.80 0.41 -2.35
CA PRO A 61 -3.73 1.32 -2.99
C PRO A 61 -5.14 1.13 -2.45
N LEU A 62 -5.80 2.24 -2.11
CA LEU A 62 -7.20 2.27 -1.68
C LEU A 62 -8.07 2.77 -2.83
N ALA A 63 -9.31 2.29 -2.88
CA ALA A 63 -10.30 2.84 -3.80
C ALA A 63 -10.60 4.31 -3.47
N SER A 64 -11.03 5.09 -4.47
CA SER A 64 -11.41 6.49 -4.26
C SER A 64 -12.60 6.63 -3.33
N PRO A 65 -12.49 7.41 -2.27
CA PRO A 65 -13.58 7.64 -1.30
C PRO A 65 -14.73 8.51 -1.83
N ALA A 66 -14.58 9.10 -3.03
CA ALA A 66 -15.58 9.98 -3.63
C ALA A 66 -16.00 9.54 -5.05
N SER A 67 -15.88 8.26 -5.32
CA SER A 67 -16.22 7.65 -6.60
C SER A 67 -17.72 7.31 -6.64
N GLY A 68 -18.48 7.83 -7.61
CA GLY A 68 -19.91 7.52 -7.70
C GLY A 68 -20.73 8.61 -8.37
N PHE A 69 -21.97 8.77 -7.95
CA PHE A 69 -22.85 9.81 -8.48
C PHE A 69 -22.40 11.20 -8.07
N ILE A 70 -22.42 12.14 -9.02
CA ILE A 70 -22.31 13.57 -8.74
C ILE A 70 -23.72 14.16 -8.79
N TYR A 71 -24.06 14.94 -7.80
CA TYR A 71 -25.31 15.66 -7.76
C TYR A 71 -25.07 17.15 -8.04
N SER A 72 -25.83 17.71 -8.96
CA SER A 72 -25.85 19.16 -9.23
C SER A 72 -27.27 19.69 -9.18
N PHE A 73 -27.40 20.97 -8.84
CA PHE A 73 -28.66 21.68 -9.04
C PHE A 73 -28.80 22.03 -10.52
N ASP A 74 -29.95 21.69 -11.09
CA ASP A 74 -30.35 22.23 -12.37
C ASP A 74 -30.82 23.70 -12.24
N LYS A 75 -31.14 24.33 -13.37
CA LYS A 75 -31.63 25.73 -13.39
C LYS A 75 -32.97 25.91 -12.67
N SER A 76 -33.70 24.84 -12.42
CA SER A 76 -34.97 24.82 -11.69
C SER A 76 -34.82 24.59 -10.19
N GLY A 77 -33.58 24.40 -9.70
CA GLY A 77 -33.28 24.14 -8.29
C GLY A 77 -33.51 22.69 -7.88
N VAL A 78 -33.74 21.80 -8.85
CA VAL A 78 -33.95 20.36 -8.59
C VAL A 78 -32.59 19.65 -8.55
N TYR A 79 -32.41 18.78 -7.55
CA TYR A 79 -31.22 17.93 -7.43
C TYR A 79 -31.30 16.81 -8.49
N THR A 80 -30.41 16.87 -9.46
CA THR A 80 -30.28 15.81 -10.48
C THR A 80 -28.91 15.17 -10.40
N ALA A 81 -28.87 13.83 -10.58
CA ALA A 81 -27.62 13.12 -10.76
C ALA A 81 -27.04 13.52 -12.13
N SER A 82 -25.94 14.27 -12.13
CA SER A 82 -25.40 14.90 -13.33
C SER A 82 -24.23 14.17 -13.95
N SER A 83 -23.96 12.95 -13.54
CA SER A 83 -22.79 12.23 -14.06
C SER A 83 -23.15 11.41 -15.30
N GLU A 84 -22.55 11.78 -16.43
CA GLU A 84 -22.50 10.95 -17.62
C GLU A 84 -21.58 9.72 -17.38
N SER A 85 -20.68 9.78 -16.40
CA SER A 85 -19.80 8.74 -15.92
C SER A 85 -19.84 8.61 -14.39
N PHE A 86 -19.61 7.40 -13.86
CA PHE A 86 -19.50 7.12 -12.43
C PHE A 86 -18.09 7.36 -11.85
N GLY A 87 -17.17 7.86 -12.67
CA GLY A 87 -15.79 8.22 -12.31
C GLY A 87 -14.86 7.02 -12.09
N PRO A 88 -13.58 7.31 -11.83
CA PRO A 88 -12.55 6.29 -11.66
C PRO A 88 -12.75 5.45 -10.40
N LEU A 89 -11.93 4.40 -10.24
CA LEU A 89 -11.99 3.48 -9.10
C LEU A 89 -10.84 3.72 -8.10
N LEU A 90 -9.62 3.87 -8.62
CA LEU A 90 -8.39 4.00 -7.80
C LEU A 90 -7.78 5.40 -7.87
N SER A 91 -8.34 6.28 -8.69
CA SER A 91 -7.97 7.69 -8.80
C SER A 91 -9.13 8.59 -8.41
N GLU A 92 -8.87 9.88 -8.24
CA GLU A 92 -9.86 10.87 -7.85
C GLU A 92 -10.31 11.70 -9.06
N ARG A 93 -11.51 12.26 -8.96
CA ARG A 93 -11.99 13.34 -9.83
C ARG A 93 -12.11 14.66 -9.05
N SER A 94 -12.10 15.77 -9.76
CA SER A 94 -12.09 17.12 -9.16
C SER A 94 -13.43 17.51 -8.53
N GLU A 95 -14.49 16.79 -8.83
CA GLU A 95 -15.82 17.05 -8.28
C GLU A 95 -15.96 16.51 -6.85
N THR A 96 -16.77 17.22 -6.07
CA THR A 96 -17.29 16.78 -4.77
C THR A 96 -18.61 16.04 -4.94
N ILE A 97 -18.98 15.24 -3.93
CA ILE A 97 -20.26 14.51 -3.93
C ILE A 97 -21.49 15.42 -3.81
N GLY A 98 -21.29 16.68 -3.41
CA GLY A 98 -22.35 17.67 -3.24
C GLY A 98 -22.70 17.98 -1.79
N ARG A 99 -23.28 19.16 -1.56
CA ARG A 99 -23.59 19.64 -0.22
C ARG A 99 -24.58 18.75 0.51
N HIS A 100 -24.24 18.37 1.75
CA HIS A 100 -25.04 17.53 2.67
C HIS A 100 -25.36 16.14 2.09
N LYS A 101 -24.60 15.69 1.12
CA LYS A 101 -24.68 14.32 0.59
C LYS A 101 -23.79 13.39 1.39
N LEU A 102 -24.22 12.12 1.45
CA LEU A 102 -23.49 11.04 2.05
C LEU A 102 -23.21 9.97 0.99
N TYR A 103 -22.02 9.44 1.02
CA TYR A 103 -21.58 8.32 0.19
C TYR A 103 -20.96 7.27 1.08
N PHE A 104 -21.37 6.03 0.91
CA PHE A 104 -20.79 4.86 1.56
C PHE A 104 -20.34 3.87 0.50
N ALA A 105 -19.19 3.24 0.75
CA ALA A 105 -18.71 2.16 -0.08
C ALA A 105 -18.03 1.08 0.76
N VAL A 106 -18.05 -0.14 0.24
CA VAL A 106 -17.25 -1.26 0.73
C VAL A 106 -16.55 -1.86 -0.48
N THR A 107 -15.24 -2.03 -0.39
CA THR A 107 -14.44 -2.70 -1.42
C THR A 107 -13.72 -3.90 -0.83
N TYR A 108 -13.52 -4.92 -1.63
CA TYR A 108 -12.64 -6.04 -1.34
C TYR A 108 -11.55 -6.11 -2.40
N GLN A 109 -10.32 -6.30 -1.97
CA GLN A 109 -9.19 -6.55 -2.84
C GLN A 109 -8.25 -7.60 -2.25
N ARG A 110 -7.57 -8.33 -3.14
CA ARG A 110 -6.64 -9.39 -2.73
C ARG A 110 -5.30 -9.19 -3.41
N PHE A 111 -4.27 -9.10 -2.58
CA PHE A 111 -2.88 -9.05 -3.01
C PHE A 111 -2.26 -10.43 -2.78
N ALA A 112 -1.75 -11.03 -3.85
CA ALA A 112 -0.93 -12.23 -3.80
C ALA A 112 0.45 -11.86 -4.35
N PHE A 113 1.38 -11.55 -3.46
CA PHE A 113 2.71 -11.10 -3.86
C PHE A 113 3.50 -12.26 -4.46
N SER A 114 4.17 -12.00 -5.57
CA SER A 114 4.93 -13.01 -6.34
C SER A 114 6.38 -12.63 -6.55
N GLU A 115 6.72 -11.36 -6.45
CA GLU A 115 8.02 -10.84 -6.82
C GLU A 115 8.46 -9.71 -5.89
N ILE A 116 9.75 -9.52 -5.75
CA ILE A 116 10.40 -8.37 -5.12
C ILE A 116 11.57 -7.92 -6.01
N ASP A 117 11.53 -6.67 -6.47
CA ASP A 117 12.53 -6.09 -7.39
C ASP A 117 12.85 -7.02 -8.60
N GLY A 118 11.80 -7.65 -9.17
CA GLY A 118 11.91 -8.60 -10.28
C GLY A 118 12.37 -10.01 -9.91
N ASN A 119 12.70 -10.28 -8.66
CA ASN A 119 13.03 -11.61 -8.19
C ASN A 119 11.78 -12.38 -7.77
N ASP A 120 11.63 -13.63 -8.20
CA ASP A 120 10.55 -14.52 -7.79
C ASP A 120 10.66 -14.80 -6.29
N LEU A 121 9.64 -14.45 -5.51
CA LEU A 121 9.56 -14.73 -4.07
C LEU A 121 9.63 -16.22 -3.71
N LYS A 122 9.53 -17.11 -4.68
CA LYS A 122 9.70 -18.56 -4.48
C LYS A 122 11.13 -19.02 -4.61
N HIS A 123 12.04 -18.18 -5.13
CA HIS A 123 13.42 -18.51 -5.45
C HIS A 123 14.33 -17.33 -5.15
N ILE A 124 14.69 -17.16 -3.87
CA ILE A 124 15.55 -16.07 -3.40
C ILE A 124 16.82 -16.68 -2.82
N PRO A 125 17.91 -16.77 -3.58
CA PRO A 125 19.20 -17.23 -3.08
C PRO A 125 19.86 -16.17 -2.21
N ILE A 126 20.36 -16.55 -1.04
CA ILE A 126 21.08 -15.65 -0.14
C ILE A 126 22.31 -16.34 0.42
N LEU A 127 23.41 -15.59 0.48
CA LEU A 127 24.68 -16.01 1.07
C LEU A 127 24.93 -15.21 2.36
N PHE A 128 25.22 -15.93 3.45
CA PHE A 128 25.50 -15.32 4.74
C PHE A 128 26.90 -15.71 5.21
N TYR A 129 27.49 -14.82 6.01
CA TYR A 129 28.79 -15.03 6.64
C TYR A 129 28.66 -14.94 8.16
N TYR A 130 29.18 -15.93 8.88
CA TYR A 130 29.19 -15.92 10.35
C TYR A 130 30.65 -16.02 10.87
N PRO A 131 31.07 -15.25 11.87
CA PRO A 131 30.31 -14.23 12.61
C PRO A 131 30.09 -12.92 11.83
N ASN A 132 30.88 -12.66 10.79
CA ASN A 132 30.79 -11.49 9.92
C ASN A 132 31.51 -11.77 8.59
N GLU A 133 31.37 -10.86 7.63
CA GLU A 133 31.94 -10.97 6.28
C GLU A 133 33.47 -10.83 6.25
N GLN A 134 34.05 -10.07 7.22
CA GLN A 134 35.49 -9.78 7.25
C GLN A 134 36.33 -10.97 7.76
N SER A 135 35.76 -11.78 8.63
CA SER A 135 36.44 -12.96 9.21
C SER A 135 35.47 -14.11 9.40
N PRO A 136 34.91 -14.67 8.33
CA PRO A 136 33.92 -15.72 8.42
C PRO A 136 34.55 -17.04 8.84
N THR A 137 33.90 -17.74 9.76
CA THR A 137 34.21 -19.15 10.11
C THR A 137 33.24 -20.11 9.45
N VAL A 138 32.04 -19.64 9.12
CA VAL A 138 31.00 -20.39 8.43
C VAL A 138 30.42 -19.53 7.30
N VAL A 139 30.16 -20.16 6.18
CA VAL A 139 29.42 -19.60 5.04
C VAL A 139 28.10 -20.39 4.94
N THR A 140 26.98 -19.70 4.92
CA THR A 140 25.66 -20.31 4.80
C THR A 140 25.03 -19.87 3.49
N SER A 141 24.77 -20.82 2.60
CA SER A 141 24.03 -20.60 1.36
C SER A 141 22.61 -21.10 1.53
N THR A 142 21.62 -20.25 1.26
CA THR A 142 20.20 -20.56 1.39
C THR A 142 19.43 -20.31 0.12
N GLU A 143 18.43 -21.14 -0.13
CA GLU A 143 17.37 -20.93 -1.11
C GLU A 143 16.08 -20.67 -0.34
N ASN A 144 15.52 -19.48 -0.51
CA ASN A 144 14.42 -18.99 0.31
C ASN A 144 13.15 -18.83 -0.50
N ARG A 145 12.03 -19.05 0.16
CA ARG A 145 10.70 -18.86 -0.40
C ARG A 145 9.84 -18.06 0.57
N VAL A 146 9.20 -17.00 0.07
CA VAL A 146 8.25 -16.18 0.82
C VAL A 146 6.89 -16.20 0.09
N ASP A 147 5.85 -16.67 0.74
CA ASP A 147 4.46 -16.67 0.25
C ASP A 147 3.66 -15.69 1.12
N THR A 148 3.30 -14.54 0.57
CA THR A 148 2.57 -13.51 1.29
C THR A 148 1.30 -13.12 0.54
N LYS A 149 0.18 -13.13 1.27
CA LYS A 149 -1.15 -12.75 0.76
C LYS A 149 -1.83 -11.81 1.73
N ILE A 150 -2.50 -10.80 1.18
CA ILE A 150 -3.33 -9.87 1.94
C ILE A 150 -4.73 -9.84 1.33
N ASP A 151 -5.73 -10.17 2.15
CA ASP A 151 -7.12 -9.91 1.87
C ASP A 151 -7.51 -8.62 2.61
N GLN A 152 -7.99 -7.61 1.87
CA GLN A 152 -8.34 -6.31 2.44
C GLN A 152 -9.79 -5.96 2.09
N VAL A 153 -10.58 -5.65 3.11
CA VAL A 153 -11.92 -5.05 2.98
C VAL A 153 -11.83 -3.62 3.48
N VAL A 154 -12.22 -2.65 2.67
CA VAL A 154 -12.20 -1.24 3.07
C VAL A 154 -13.61 -0.69 3.10
N ALA A 155 -14.00 -0.12 4.24
CA ALA A 155 -15.24 0.64 4.39
C ALA A 155 -14.94 2.13 4.23
N PHE A 156 -15.69 2.81 3.38
CA PHE A 156 -15.57 4.24 3.11
C PHE A 156 -16.84 4.96 3.53
N ALA A 157 -16.67 6.16 4.09
CA ALA A 157 -17.74 7.12 4.27
C ALA A 157 -17.25 8.50 3.83
N THR A 158 -18.04 9.19 2.99
CA THR A 158 -17.74 10.55 2.54
C THR A 158 -18.94 11.45 2.81
N PHE A 159 -18.69 12.64 3.33
CA PHE A 159 -19.68 13.67 3.57
C PHE A 159 -19.33 14.96 2.86
N GLY A 160 -20.25 15.44 2.03
CA GLY A 160 -20.16 16.73 1.38
C GLY A 160 -20.55 17.87 2.32
N ILE A 161 -19.56 18.56 2.88
CA ILE A 161 -19.79 19.71 3.78
C ILE A 161 -20.42 20.86 3.02
N THR A 162 -19.87 21.13 1.85
CA THR A 162 -20.33 22.17 0.93
C THR A 162 -20.42 21.63 -0.50
N SER A 163 -20.85 22.44 -1.45
CA SER A 163 -20.79 22.08 -2.86
C SER A 163 -19.36 22.04 -3.44
N ARG A 164 -18.35 22.30 -2.59
CA ARG A 164 -16.92 22.34 -3.00
C ARG A 164 -15.98 21.60 -2.02
N ILE A 165 -16.46 21.11 -0.89
CA ILE A 165 -15.62 20.48 0.13
C ILE A 165 -16.26 19.16 0.57
N ASP A 166 -15.49 18.08 0.46
CA ASP A 166 -15.79 16.76 0.98
C ASP A 166 -14.81 16.37 2.09
N LEU A 167 -15.32 15.66 3.10
CA LEU A 167 -14.52 14.93 4.07
C LEU A 167 -14.81 13.45 3.93
N SER A 168 -13.76 12.62 4.02
CA SER A 168 -13.88 11.18 3.87
C SER A 168 -13.08 10.45 4.94
N VAL A 169 -13.54 9.24 5.28
CA VAL A 169 -12.80 8.28 6.08
C VAL A 169 -12.80 6.93 5.37
N ALA A 170 -11.65 6.28 5.37
CA ALA A 170 -11.48 4.90 4.93
C ALA A 170 -10.97 4.07 6.10
N VAL A 171 -11.63 2.96 6.38
CA VAL A 171 -11.28 2.02 7.45
C VAL A 171 -10.99 0.67 6.81
N PRO A 172 -9.72 0.28 6.64
CA PRO A 172 -9.34 -1.02 6.13
C PRO A 172 -9.43 -2.08 7.23
N PHE A 173 -9.95 -3.25 6.87
CA PHE A 173 -9.89 -4.49 7.62
C PHE A 173 -9.06 -5.47 6.82
N GLU A 174 -8.00 -5.98 7.39
CA GLU A 174 -6.99 -6.74 6.68
C GLU A 174 -6.80 -8.11 7.32
N ARG A 175 -6.49 -9.08 6.46
CA ARG A 175 -5.95 -10.38 6.84
C ARG A 175 -4.67 -10.61 6.06
N VAL A 176 -3.56 -10.66 6.78
CA VAL A 176 -2.24 -10.98 6.25
C VAL A 176 -1.95 -12.44 6.55
N SER A 177 -1.52 -13.19 5.54
CA SER A 177 -1.05 -14.56 5.67
C SER A 177 0.34 -14.65 5.06
N MET A 178 1.31 -15.16 5.83
CA MET A 178 2.70 -15.25 5.40
C MET A 178 3.26 -16.64 5.72
N GLY A 179 3.94 -17.23 4.75
CA GLY A 179 4.73 -18.45 4.90
C GLY A 179 6.13 -18.22 4.40
N VAL A 180 7.13 -18.64 5.16
CA VAL A 180 8.55 -18.50 4.83
C VAL A 180 9.20 -19.86 4.97
N SER A 181 9.92 -20.31 3.93
CA SER A 181 10.77 -21.50 4.02
C SER A 181 12.19 -21.16 3.56
N SER A 182 13.15 -21.77 4.24
CA SER A 182 14.58 -21.63 3.95
C SER A 182 15.22 -23.03 3.89
N ASN A 183 15.84 -23.33 2.77
CA ASN A 183 16.68 -24.53 2.62
C ASN A 183 18.13 -24.06 2.59
N GLY A 184 18.91 -24.43 3.59
CA GLY A 184 20.28 -23.93 3.75
C GLY A 184 21.31 -25.03 3.85
N SER A 185 22.53 -24.69 3.46
CA SER A 185 23.72 -25.47 3.69
C SER A 185 24.80 -24.57 4.30
N GLU A 186 25.32 -25.00 5.43
CA GLU A 186 26.42 -24.36 6.14
C GLU A 186 27.73 -25.03 5.80
N PHE A 187 28.77 -24.25 5.58
CA PHE A 187 30.10 -24.72 5.21
C PHE A 187 31.13 -24.07 6.11
N SER A 188 32.05 -24.87 6.65
CA SER A 188 33.22 -24.32 7.33
C SER A 188 34.16 -23.67 6.33
N THR A 189 34.72 -22.52 6.67
CA THR A 189 35.73 -21.86 5.81
C THR A 189 37.08 -22.55 5.81
N THR A 190 37.40 -23.34 6.86
CA THR A 190 38.72 -23.92 7.12
C THR A 190 38.74 -25.44 7.18
N SER A 191 37.60 -26.11 7.12
CA SER A 191 37.49 -27.58 7.19
C SER A 191 36.42 -28.09 6.25
N THR A 192 36.36 -29.42 6.07
CA THR A 192 35.35 -30.10 5.25
C THR A 192 34.00 -30.24 5.96
N ALA A 193 33.83 -29.65 7.16
CA ALA A 193 32.58 -29.73 7.91
C ALA A 193 31.48 -28.95 7.16
N SER A 194 30.33 -29.61 7.00
CA SER A 194 29.12 -29.03 6.42
C SER A 194 27.88 -29.57 7.13
N ALA A 195 26.84 -28.77 7.18
CA ALA A 195 25.51 -29.14 7.68
C ALA A 195 24.44 -28.59 6.74
N SER A 196 23.30 -29.26 6.68
CA SER A 196 22.14 -28.75 5.93
C SER A 196 20.95 -28.62 6.87
N PHE A 197 20.11 -27.64 6.62
CA PHE A 197 18.90 -27.40 7.39
C PHE A 197 17.71 -27.07 6.47
N HIS A 198 16.52 -27.28 7.00
CA HIS A 198 15.27 -26.86 6.38
C HIS A 198 14.39 -26.24 7.46
N GLU A 199 14.04 -24.97 7.26
CA GLU A 199 13.14 -24.24 8.14
C GLU A 199 11.86 -23.88 7.39
N PHE A 200 10.73 -24.00 8.08
CA PHE A 200 9.44 -23.53 7.60
C PHE A 200 8.67 -22.87 8.74
N LEU A 201 8.32 -21.63 8.54
CA LEU A 201 7.52 -20.84 9.45
C LEU A 201 6.32 -20.25 8.71
N ALA A 202 5.17 -20.24 9.36
CA ALA A 202 3.97 -19.62 8.81
C ALA A 202 3.14 -18.98 9.90
N GLY A 203 2.42 -17.93 9.52
CA GLY A 203 1.54 -17.20 10.41
C GLY A 203 0.46 -16.43 9.66
N SER A 204 -0.54 -16.00 10.40
CA SER A 204 -1.56 -15.07 9.90
C SER A 204 -2.00 -14.12 11.00
N ALA A 205 -2.33 -12.90 10.61
CA ALA A 205 -2.92 -11.90 11.48
C ALA A 205 -4.12 -11.26 10.79
N SER A 206 -5.08 -10.80 11.58
CA SER A 206 -6.24 -10.07 11.06
C SER A 206 -6.57 -8.91 12.01
N GLY A 207 -6.98 -7.80 11.46
CA GLY A 207 -7.33 -6.62 12.26
C GLY A 207 -7.68 -5.40 11.41
N VAL A 208 -7.84 -4.28 12.09
CA VAL A 208 -7.99 -2.98 11.45
C VAL A 208 -6.60 -2.53 10.97
N GLY A 209 -6.52 -2.07 9.72
CA GLY A 209 -5.33 -1.44 9.17
C GLY A 209 -5.21 0.03 9.52
N ASP A 210 -4.41 0.77 8.76
CA ASP A 210 -4.27 2.22 8.97
C ASP A 210 -5.49 2.98 8.44
N VAL A 211 -6.21 3.63 9.33
CA VAL A 211 -7.35 4.48 8.97
C VAL A 211 -6.86 5.71 8.21
N VAL A 212 -7.52 6.01 7.09
CA VAL A 212 -7.21 7.20 6.28
C VAL A 212 -8.32 8.22 6.38
N LEU A 213 -7.95 9.44 6.75
CA LEU A 213 -8.80 10.62 6.72
C LEU A 213 -8.45 11.46 5.49
N SER A 214 -9.45 11.89 4.73
CA SER A 214 -9.23 12.70 3.54
C SER A 214 -10.11 13.95 3.55
N ALA A 215 -9.55 15.06 3.08
CA ALA A 215 -10.27 16.29 2.80
C ALA A 215 -9.96 16.71 1.36
N LYS A 216 -11.01 16.98 0.57
CA LYS A 216 -10.88 17.45 -0.83
C LYS A 216 -11.69 18.70 -1.04
N GLY A 217 -11.09 19.69 -1.72
CA GLY A 217 -11.71 20.95 -2.09
C GLY A 217 -11.61 21.23 -3.58
N THR A 218 -12.75 21.46 -4.26
CA THR A 218 -12.79 21.91 -5.66
C THR A 218 -12.43 23.38 -5.73
N LEU A 219 -11.29 23.71 -6.32
CA LEU A 219 -10.80 25.09 -6.54
C LEU A 219 -11.47 25.72 -7.76
N VAL A 220 -11.44 25.00 -8.89
CA VAL A 220 -12.04 25.45 -10.15
C VAL A 220 -13.16 24.49 -10.54
N LYS A 221 -14.35 25.05 -10.73
CA LYS A 221 -15.53 24.31 -11.20
C LYS A 221 -16.03 24.98 -12.47
N HIS A 222 -15.49 24.52 -13.61
CA HIS A 222 -15.95 24.95 -14.94
C HIS A 222 -16.89 23.88 -15.53
N GLU A 223 -17.66 24.23 -16.55
CA GLU A 223 -18.63 23.30 -17.18
C GLU A 223 -17.96 22.02 -17.70
N ARG A 224 -16.77 22.13 -18.28
CA ARG A 224 -16.06 21.02 -18.94
C ARG A 224 -14.89 20.47 -18.14
N PHE A 225 -14.29 21.24 -17.24
CA PHE A 225 -13.13 20.80 -16.46
C PHE A 225 -13.21 21.27 -15.03
N GLY A 226 -12.49 20.60 -14.14
CA GLY A 226 -12.37 20.98 -12.76
C GLY A 226 -10.96 20.75 -12.24
N LEU A 227 -10.58 21.54 -11.25
CA LEU A 227 -9.34 21.41 -10.49
C LEU A 227 -9.70 21.29 -9.02
N ALA A 228 -9.13 20.31 -8.34
CA ALA A 228 -9.27 20.14 -6.91
C ALA A 228 -7.91 19.94 -6.23
N ILE A 229 -7.85 20.31 -4.97
CA ILE A 229 -6.76 20.00 -4.06
C ILE A 229 -7.30 19.18 -2.91
N GLY A 230 -6.49 18.27 -2.40
CA GLY A 230 -6.86 17.50 -1.21
C GLY A 230 -5.65 17.08 -0.41
N THR A 231 -5.92 16.48 0.71
CA THR A 231 -4.92 15.84 1.56
C THR A 231 -5.50 14.55 2.14
N GLU A 232 -4.66 13.54 2.22
CA GLU A 232 -4.91 12.30 2.94
C GLU A 232 -3.99 12.25 4.15
N ILE A 233 -4.52 11.83 5.29
CA ILE A 233 -3.78 11.59 6.53
C ILE A 233 -4.02 10.13 6.89
N ARG A 234 -2.98 9.32 6.80
CA ARG A 234 -2.97 7.93 7.25
C ARG A 234 -2.56 7.91 8.72
N LEU A 235 -3.40 7.32 9.55
CA LEU A 235 -3.15 7.17 10.98
C LEU A 235 -2.44 5.84 11.25
N ALA A 236 -1.52 5.81 12.22
CA ALA A 236 -0.86 4.59 12.67
C ALA A 236 -1.78 3.74 13.56
N SER A 237 -2.90 3.27 13.02
CA SER A 237 -3.91 2.52 13.78
C SER A 237 -3.77 1.00 13.67
N GLY A 238 -3.08 0.51 12.63
CA GLY A 238 -2.83 -0.91 12.42
C GLY A 238 -1.64 -1.45 13.24
N ASP A 239 -1.58 -2.77 13.39
CA ASP A 239 -0.43 -3.46 14.02
C ASP A 239 0.69 -3.69 13.00
N ALA A 240 1.67 -2.78 12.96
CA ALA A 240 2.80 -2.84 12.05
C ALA A 240 3.64 -4.12 12.21
N ASN A 241 3.77 -4.67 13.41
CA ASN A 241 4.50 -5.91 13.64
C ASN A 241 3.83 -7.14 13.01
N ASN A 242 2.57 -7.04 12.66
CA ASN A 242 1.81 -8.04 11.91
C ASN A 242 1.48 -7.59 10.48
N PHE A 243 2.15 -6.55 9.98
CA PHE A 243 1.91 -5.97 8.64
C PHE A 243 0.45 -5.54 8.41
N LEU A 244 -0.29 -5.19 9.46
CA LEU A 244 -1.65 -4.64 9.35
C LEU A 244 -1.68 -3.11 9.25
N GLY A 245 -0.52 -2.46 9.21
CA GLY A 245 -0.39 -1.01 9.08
C GLY A 245 1.05 -0.57 9.01
N SER A 246 1.25 0.73 8.82
CA SER A 246 2.57 1.33 8.63
C SER A 246 3.34 1.58 9.93
N GLY A 247 2.65 1.58 11.07
CA GLY A 247 3.24 1.96 12.36
C GLY A 247 3.61 3.43 12.47
N THR A 248 3.20 4.27 11.50
CA THR A 248 3.50 5.69 11.48
C THR A 248 2.40 6.51 10.82
N VAL A 249 2.38 7.81 11.11
CA VAL A 249 1.49 8.75 10.42
C VAL A 249 2.09 9.09 9.06
N GLY A 250 1.24 9.05 8.02
CA GLY A 250 1.57 9.52 6.69
C GLY A 250 0.68 10.69 6.27
N VAL A 251 1.23 11.62 5.48
CA VAL A 251 0.50 12.78 4.96
C VAL A 251 0.73 12.89 3.46
N LYS A 252 -0.35 12.94 2.68
CA LYS A 252 -0.30 13.05 1.21
C LYS A 252 -1.18 14.19 0.70
N PRO A 253 -0.65 15.40 0.53
CA PRO A 253 -1.30 16.39 -0.32
C PRO A 253 -1.34 15.94 -1.77
N TYR A 254 -2.42 16.27 -2.46
CA TYR A 254 -2.60 15.91 -3.87
C TYR A 254 -3.39 16.96 -4.65
N LEU A 255 -3.21 16.93 -5.97
CA LEU A 255 -3.95 17.74 -6.94
C LEU A 255 -4.68 16.81 -7.91
N VAL A 256 -5.86 17.23 -8.32
CA VAL A 256 -6.72 16.51 -9.27
C VAL A 256 -7.17 17.47 -10.37
N LEU A 257 -6.89 17.12 -11.60
CA LEU A 257 -7.46 17.74 -12.79
C LEU A 257 -8.36 16.71 -13.49
N SER A 258 -9.61 17.05 -13.76
CA SER A 258 -10.51 16.18 -14.49
C SER A 258 -11.41 16.93 -15.45
N ARG A 259 -11.81 16.26 -16.54
CA ARG A 259 -12.81 16.73 -17.48
C ARG A 259 -14.12 16.01 -17.24
N ARG A 260 -15.23 16.72 -17.44
CA ARG A 260 -16.59 16.17 -17.39
C ARG A 260 -17.04 15.76 -18.77
N GLY A 261 -17.92 14.76 -18.83
CA GLY A 261 -18.54 14.30 -20.04
C GLY A 261 -18.63 12.78 -20.11
N MET A 262 -19.14 12.27 -21.22
CA MET A 262 -19.19 10.83 -21.47
C MET A 262 -17.80 10.20 -21.48
N VAL A 263 -16.81 10.91 -22.01
CA VAL A 263 -15.38 10.59 -21.87
C VAL A 263 -14.76 11.61 -20.91
N ALA A 264 -14.33 11.17 -19.76
CA ALA A 264 -13.85 12.00 -18.66
C ALA A 264 -12.38 11.66 -18.32
N PRO A 265 -11.40 12.24 -19.02
CA PRO A 265 -10.00 12.11 -18.66
C PRO A 265 -9.72 12.81 -17.34
N HIS A 266 -8.78 12.24 -16.58
CA HIS A 266 -8.34 12.77 -15.30
C HIS A 266 -6.84 12.56 -15.08
N LEU A 267 -6.27 13.44 -14.26
CA LEU A 267 -4.89 13.42 -13.81
C LEU A 267 -4.88 13.70 -12.31
N ASN A 268 -4.19 12.86 -11.56
CA ASN A 268 -3.93 13.04 -10.13
C ASN A 268 -2.43 13.05 -9.92
N VAL A 269 -1.94 13.91 -9.04
CA VAL A 269 -0.55 13.92 -8.59
C VAL A 269 -0.52 14.22 -7.10
N GLY A 270 0.36 13.57 -6.37
CA GLY A 270 0.49 13.75 -4.94
C GLY A 270 1.88 13.36 -4.44
N TYR A 271 2.20 13.78 -3.24
CA TYR A 271 3.46 13.42 -2.58
C TYR A 271 3.16 12.94 -1.17
N GLN A 272 3.62 11.72 -0.85
CA GLN A 272 3.45 11.08 0.44
C GLN A 272 4.70 11.26 1.30
N TRP A 273 4.54 11.89 2.46
CA TRP A 273 5.52 11.86 3.54
C TRP A 273 5.10 10.84 4.58
N ASN A 274 6.08 10.16 5.16
CA ASN A 274 5.89 9.18 6.21
C ASN A 274 6.80 9.51 7.41
N GLY A 275 6.33 9.22 8.61
CA GLY A 275 7.14 9.30 9.82
C GLY A 275 7.96 8.03 10.06
N ASN A 276 8.63 7.98 11.22
CA ASN A 276 9.44 6.85 11.63
C ASN A 276 8.57 5.62 11.97
N SER A 277 8.97 4.47 11.47
CA SER A 277 8.26 3.20 11.65
C SER A 277 9.18 2.09 12.11
N VAL A 278 8.64 1.16 12.86
CA VAL A 278 9.29 -0.12 13.20
C VAL A 278 9.57 -0.97 11.95
N LEU A 279 8.84 -0.74 10.84
CA LEU A 279 9.04 -1.43 9.58
C LEU A 279 10.25 -0.93 8.78
N ALA A 280 10.87 0.16 9.20
CA ALA A 280 12.10 0.73 8.62
C ALA A 280 13.16 0.95 9.70
N ALA A 281 13.29 0.02 10.65
CA ALA A 281 14.23 0.14 11.75
C ALA A 281 15.64 -0.31 11.34
N ASP A 282 16.65 0.49 11.72
CA ASP A 282 18.06 0.16 11.59
C ASP A 282 18.77 0.14 12.96
N GLU A 283 20.10 0.11 12.98
CA GLU A 283 20.90 0.13 14.19
C GLU A 283 20.73 1.41 15.02
N ASN A 284 20.28 2.50 14.40
CA ASN A 284 20.04 3.79 15.04
C ASN A 284 18.59 3.96 15.54
N GLY A 285 17.75 2.95 15.32
CA GLY A 285 16.34 2.93 15.69
C GLY A 285 15.37 3.04 14.50
N ASN A 286 14.13 3.43 14.79
CA ASN A 286 13.10 3.54 13.76
C ASN A 286 13.41 4.70 12.80
N GLN A 287 13.45 4.39 11.50
CA GLN A 287 13.66 5.33 10.41
C GLN A 287 12.33 5.69 9.72
N PRO A 288 12.26 6.82 8.99
CA PRO A 288 11.08 7.13 8.19
C PRO A 288 10.85 6.08 7.11
N LEU A 289 9.59 5.66 6.93
CA LEU A 289 9.23 4.90 5.73
C LEU A 289 9.50 5.76 4.49
N PRO A 290 9.92 5.14 3.36
CA PRO A 290 10.18 5.86 2.12
C PRO A 290 9.02 6.75 1.71
N ALA A 291 9.33 7.97 1.33
CA ALA A 291 8.38 8.88 0.71
C ALA A 291 8.21 8.50 -0.77
N TYR A 292 7.08 8.87 -1.35
CA TYR A 292 6.87 8.66 -2.79
C TYR A 292 6.10 9.81 -3.44
N PHE A 293 6.38 10.00 -4.73
CA PHE A 293 5.57 10.80 -5.63
C PHE A 293 4.58 9.88 -6.34
N GLY A 294 3.28 10.08 -6.09
CA GLY A 294 2.22 9.30 -6.71
C GLY A 294 1.57 10.06 -7.85
N TYR A 295 1.24 9.34 -8.92
CA TYR A 295 0.48 9.88 -10.04
C TYR A 295 -0.55 8.87 -10.56
N ALA A 296 -1.63 9.39 -11.11
CA ALA A 296 -2.61 8.61 -11.85
C ALA A 296 -3.06 9.40 -13.06
N VAL A 297 -3.03 8.78 -14.22
CA VAL A 297 -3.55 9.35 -15.47
C VAL A 297 -4.46 8.34 -16.13
N GLY A 298 -5.67 8.75 -16.47
CA GLY A 298 -6.64 7.84 -17.03
C GLY A 298 -7.86 8.52 -17.63
N ALA A 299 -8.82 7.70 -17.98
CA ALA A 299 -10.12 8.14 -18.45
C ALA A 299 -11.21 7.14 -18.09
N ASP A 300 -12.38 7.67 -17.84
CA ASP A 300 -13.59 6.89 -17.70
C ASP A 300 -14.58 7.21 -18.83
N ILE A 301 -15.26 6.18 -19.32
CA ILE A 301 -16.24 6.27 -20.41
C ILE A 301 -17.59 5.83 -19.88
N GLY A 302 -18.51 6.79 -19.75
CA GLY A 302 -19.85 6.54 -19.25
C GLY A 302 -20.83 6.18 -20.36
N LEU A 303 -21.54 5.07 -20.20
CA LEU A 303 -22.60 4.60 -21.10
C LEU A 303 -23.87 4.35 -20.28
N LYS A 304 -24.67 5.39 -20.08
CA LYS A 304 -25.93 5.31 -19.30
C LYS A 304 -25.73 4.74 -17.87
N ARG A 305 -25.87 3.43 -17.73
CA ARG A 305 -25.77 2.71 -16.43
C ARG A 305 -24.44 1.98 -16.24
N ILE A 306 -23.51 2.13 -17.17
CA ILE A 306 -22.21 1.47 -17.12
C ILE A 306 -21.12 2.50 -17.35
N THR A 307 -20.02 2.40 -16.64
CA THR A 307 -18.81 3.18 -16.87
C THR A 307 -17.63 2.22 -16.97
N PHE A 308 -16.86 2.34 -18.05
CA PHE A 308 -15.57 1.69 -18.19
C PHE A 308 -14.48 2.64 -17.70
N VAL A 309 -13.49 2.10 -17.01
CA VAL A 309 -12.39 2.86 -16.42
C VAL A 309 -11.06 2.26 -16.84
N ALA A 310 -10.11 3.12 -17.20
CA ALA A 310 -8.73 2.71 -17.44
C ALA A 310 -7.79 3.80 -16.92
N ASP A 311 -6.89 3.43 -16.00
CA ASP A 311 -5.92 4.31 -15.35
C ASP A 311 -4.52 3.70 -15.37
N LEU A 312 -3.53 4.52 -15.68
CA LEU A 312 -2.13 4.27 -15.36
C LEU A 312 -1.86 4.87 -13.97
N LEU A 313 -1.47 4.06 -13.03
CA LEU A 313 -1.12 4.45 -11.66
C LEU A 313 0.36 4.20 -11.44
N GLY A 314 1.08 5.18 -10.91
CA GLY A 314 2.49 5.03 -10.61
C GLY A 314 2.87 5.69 -9.28
N GLU A 315 3.86 5.09 -8.63
CA GLU A 315 4.46 5.57 -7.40
C GLU A 315 5.98 5.54 -7.56
N HIS A 316 6.61 6.71 -7.54
CA HIS A 316 8.06 6.83 -7.53
C HIS A 316 8.53 6.94 -6.09
N TYR A 317 9.13 5.86 -5.58
CA TYR A 317 9.67 5.78 -4.22
C TYR A 317 11.08 6.37 -4.16
N PHE A 318 11.34 7.18 -3.13
CA PHE A 318 12.62 7.81 -2.88
C PHE A 318 13.36 7.08 -1.75
N ASN A 319 14.64 6.79 -1.97
CA ASN A 319 15.51 6.17 -0.95
C ASN A 319 14.89 4.91 -0.31
N ALA A 320 14.28 4.08 -1.12
CA ALA A 320 13.63 2.86 -0.67
C ALA A 320 14.60 1.65 -0.69
N PRO A 321 14.43 0.69 0.23
CA PRO A 321 15.23 -0.53 0.21
C PRO A 321 14.93 -1.38 -1.01
N GLN A 322 15.97 -1.88 -1.68
CA GLN A 322 15.89 -2.76 -2.84
C GLN A 322 16.82 -3.96 -2.70
N ILE A 323 16.58 -4.99 -3.48
CA ILE A 323 17.48 -6.13 -3.65
C ILE A 323 17.99 -6.20 -5.10
N SER A 324 19.22 -6.68 -5.28
CA SER A 324 19.77 -6.91 -6.63
C SER A 324 19.14 -8.13 -7.29
N GLN A 325 19.37 -8.30 -8.59
CA GLN A 325 19.24 -9.62 -9.20
C GLN A 325 20.29 -10.56 -8.59
N PRO A 326 20.07 -11.90 -8.61
CA PRO A 326 21.03 -12.86 -8.11
C PRO A 326 22.39 -12.72 -8.82
N GLU A 327 23.43 -12.52 -8.05
CA GLU A 327 24.81 -12.37 -8.53
C GLU A 327 25.66 -13.55 -8.07
N SER A 328 26.75 -13.79 -8.80
CA SER A 328 27.74 -14.80 -8.43
C SER A 328 28.69 -14.22 -7.38
N VAL A 329 28.61 -14.71 -6.16
CA VAL A 329 29.43 -14.31 -5.03
C VAL A 329 30.41 -15.42 -4.67
N SER A 330 31.69 -15.09 -4.57
CA SER A 330 32.73 -16.05 -4.19
C SER A 330 32.95 -16.06 -2.67
N ALA A 331 32.95 -17.22 -2.06
CA ALA A 331 33.25 -17.41 -0.65
C ALA A 331 34.29 -18.52 -0.44
N SER A 332 35.06 -18.43 0.66
CA SER A 332 36.00 -19.48 1.05
C SER A 332 35.27 -20.62 1.75
N VAL A 333 35.42 -21.83 1.24
CA VAL A 333 34.92 -23.06 1.84
C VAL A 333 36.08 -24.05 1.86
N ASN A 334 36.43 -24.58 3.04
CA ASN A 334 37.56 -25.49 3.20
C ASN A 334 38.85 -24.96 2.58
N ASN A 335 39.15 -23.69 2.79
CA ASN A 335 40.29 -22.98 2.18
C ASN A 335 40.30 -22.93 0.63
N GLN A 336 39.17 -23.20 0.00
CA GLN A 336 39.00 -23.10 -1.48
C GLN A 336 37.93 -22.05 -1.81
N SER A 337 38.14 -21.33 -2.91
CA SER A 337 37.13 -20.39 -3.39
C SER A 337 35.99 -21.17 -4.08
N MET A 338 34.79 -20.98 -3.60
CA MET A 338 33.55 -21.52 -4.20
C MET A 338 32.65 -20.36 -4.61
N SER A 339 31.86 -20.56 -5.66
CA SER A 339 30.91 -19.57 -6.18
C SER A 339 29.49 -19.94 -5.77
N PHE A 340 28.76 -18.97 -5.27
CA PHE A 340 27.36 -19.10 -4.83
C PHE A 340 26.52 -18.04 -5.52
N SER A 341 25.23 -18.32 -5.71
CA SER A 341 24.28 -17.29 -6.15
C SER A 341 23.72 -16.57 -4.92
N SER A 342 23.65 -15.25 -4.95
CA SER A 342 23.07 -14.45 -3.86
C SER A 342 22.45 -13.17 -4.40
N VAL A 343 21.29 -12.79 -3.86
CA VAL A 343 20.82 -11.41 -3.93
C VAL A 343 21.55 -10.60 -2.85
N VAL A 344 21.81 -9.33 -3.15
CA VAL A 344 22.44 -8.41 -2.21
C VAL A 344 21.56 -7.19 -1.99
N ARG A 345 21.71 -6.58 -0.83
CA ARG A 345 21.04 -5.32 -0.55
C ARG A 345 21.59 -4.22 -1.44
N VAL A 346 20.71 -3.51 -2.14
CA VAL A 346 21.05 -2.25 -2.81
C VAL A 346 20.74 -1.12 -1.85
N PRO A 347 21.76 -0.35 -1.39
CA PRO A 347 21.52 0.76 -0.48
C PRO A 347 20.62 1.81 -1.15
N SER A 348 19.55 2.19 -0.48
CA SER A 348 18.67 3.35 -0.74
C SER A 348 18.65 3.84 -2.19
N ALA A 349 18.00 3.10 -3.06
CA ALA A 349 17.76 3.50 -4.44
C ALA A 349 16.33 4.03 -4.61
N SER A 350 16.05 4.72 -5.70
CA SER A 350 14.69 5.08 -6.08
C SER A 350 14.16 4.08 -7.10
N TYR A 351 12.88 3.74 -7.04
CA TYR A 351 12.23 2.88 -8.00
C TYR A 351 10.80 3.30 -8.29
N ASP A 352 10.29 2.86 -9.42
CA ASP A 352 8.91 3.06 -9.82
C ASP A 352 8.08 1.79 -9.59
N ALA A 353 6.86 1.96 -9.10
CA ALA A 353 5.86 0.91 -8.94
C ALA A 353 4.61 1.24 -9.78
N ASP A 354 4.66 0.89 -11.07
CA ASP A 354 3.61 1.24 -12.03
C ASP A 354 2.61 0.11 -12.22
N ASN A 355 1.35 0.49 -12.39
CA ASN A 355 0.23 -0.42 -12.57
C ASN A 355 -0.74 0.13 -13.62
N LEU A 356 -1.34 -0.78 -14.40
CA LEU A 356 -2.52 -0.52 -15.21
C LEU A 356 -3.76 -0.97 -14.44
N SER A 357 -4.69 -0.07 -14.22
CA SER A 357 -6.00 -0.33 -13.63
C SER A 357 -7.05 -0.36 -14.73
N VAL A 358 -7.78 -1.46 -14.86
CA VAL A 358 -8.91 -1.57 -15.79
C VAL A 358 -10.13 -2.05 -15.04
N GLY A 359 -11.26 -1.37 -15.24
CA GLY A 359 -12.45 -1.68 -14.47
C GLY A 359 -13.77 -1.27 -15.12
N ILE A 360 -14.83 -1.71 -14.48
CA ILE A 360 -16.20 -1.42 -14.85
C ILE A 360 -17.01 -1.05 -13.60
N LYS A 361 -17.89 -0.06 -13.74
CA LYS A 361 -18.91 0.29 -12.76
C LYS A 361 -20.28 0.16 -13.41
N ALA A 362 -21.23 -0.38 -12.68
CA ALA A 362 -22.61 -0.53 -13.14
C ALA A 362 -23.58 0.00 -12.08
N ASN A 363 -24.63 0.68 -12.53
CA ASN A 363 -25.76 1.08 -11.70
C ASN A 363 -26.94 0.13 -11.95
N PRO A 364 -27.13 -0.93 -11.15
CA PRO A 364 -28.24 -1.84 -11.30
C PRO A 364 -29.58 -1.23 -10.94
N VAL A 365 -29.62 -0.46 -9.85
CA VAL A 365 -30.87 0.15 -9.32
C VAL A 365 -30.59 1.38 -8.48
N GLY A 366 -31.38 2.43 -8.66
CA GLY A 366 -31.34 3.65 -7.84
C GLY A 366 -29.93 4.25 -7.73
N HIS A 367 -29.47 4.43 -6.51
CA HIS A 367 -28.14 4.99 -6.21
C HIS A 367 -27.07 3.94 -5.85
N LEU A 368 -27.37 2.66 -6.09
CA LEU A 368 -26.44 1.55 -5.88
C LEU A 368 -25.49 1.44 -7.08
N LEU A 369 -24.19 1.38 -6.81
CA LEU A 369 -23.17 1.04 -7.78
C LEU A 369 -22.46 -0.25 -7.41
N VAL A 370 -22.20 -1.08 -8.40
CA VAL A 370 -21.35 -2.26 -8.31
C VAL A 370 -20.13 -2.01 -9.17
N SER A 371 -18.95 -2.32 -8.67
CA SER A 371 -17.69 -2.15 -9.39
C SER A 371 -16.84 -3.41 -9.38
N ALA A 372 -16.12 -3.62 -10.46
CA ALA A 372 -15.08 -4.64 -10.58
C ALA A 372 -13.86 -4.02 -11.28
N ASN A 373 -12.68 -4.34 -10.81
CA ASN A 373 -11.41 -3.81 -11.33
C ASN A 373 -10.32 -4.86 -11.23
N ALA A 374 -9.33 -4.77 -12.11
CA ALA A 374 -8.07 -5.48 -12.02
C ALA A 374 -6.93 -4.46 -12.10
N LEU A 375 -6.05 -4.49 -11.11
CA LEU A 375 -4.80 -3.75 -11.10
C LEU A 375 -3.70 -4.70 -11.57
N VAL A 376 -3.05 -4.38 -12.68
CA VAL A 376 -2.03 -5.20 -13.35
C VAL A 376 -0.68 -4.50 -13.25
N LYS A 377 0.33 -5.16 -12.71
CA LYS A 377 1.68 -4.58 -12.64
C LYS A 377 2.26 -4.32 -14.04
N LEU A 378 3.01 -3.22 -14.19
CA LEU A 378 3.70 -2.87 -15.43
C LEU A 378 5.23 -2.95 -15.31
N ASN A 379 5.76 -2.85 -14.11
CA ASN A 379 7.20 -2.92 -13.82
C ASN A 379 7.47 -3.74 -12.55
N ASP A 380 8.74 -3.93 -12.22
CA ASP A 380 9.18 -4.89 -11.22
C ASP A 380 9.71 -4.25 -9.93
N GLY A 381 9.65 -2.91 -9.80
CA GLY A 381 10.16 -2.22 -8.60
C GLY A 381 9.38 -2.56 -7.33
N GLY A 382 10.08 -2.95 -6.28
CA GLY A 382 9.54 -3.32 -4.98
C GLY A 382 8.80 -4.65 -4.93
N VAL A 383 7.93 -4.83 -3.94
CA VAL A 383 7.13 -6.06 -3.75
C VAL A 383 5.89 -6.01 -4.62
N ARG A 384 5.72 -6.96 -5.53
CA ARG A 384 4.69 -6.91 -6.57
C ARG A 384 3.75 -8.11 -6.54
N ALA A 385 2.47 -7.82 -6.70
CA ALA A 385 1.45 -8.80 -7.12
C ALA A 385 1.19 -8.63 -8.62
N ARG A 386 1.16 -9.71 -9.40
CA ARG A 386 0.95 -9.63 -10.87
C ARG A 386 -0.39 -9.01 -11.22
N VAL A 387 -1.43 -9.41 -10.53
CA VAL A 387 -2.79 -8.89 -10.71
C VAL A 387 -3.46 -8.79 -9.33
N VAL A 388 -4.07 -7.64 -9.06
CA VAL A 388 -4.88 -7.43 -7.86
C VAL A 388 -6.34 -7.25 -8.29
N PRO A 389 -7.22 -8.24 -8.05
CA PRO A 389 -8.64 -8.08 -8.27
C PRO A 389 -9.25 -7.19 -7.19
N LEU A 390 -10.18 -6.32 -7.59
CA LEU A 390 -10.96 -5.47 -6.72
C LEU A 390 -12.44 -5.57 -7.11
N ILE A 391 -13.31 -5.73 -6.13
CA ILE A 391 -14.76 -5.59 -6.27
C ILE A 391 -15.27 -4.59 -5.25
N GLY A 392 -16.35 -3.89 -5.56
CA GLY A 392 -16.90 -2.88 -4.68
C GLY A 392 -18.40 -2.69 -4.83
N LEU A 393 -19.01 -2.27 -3.74
CA LEU A 393 -20.38 -1.82 -3.65
C LEU A 393 -20.39 -0.42 -3.06
N SER A 394 -21.16 0.49 -3.64
CA SER A 394 -21.32 1.83 -3.08
C SER A 394 -22.73 2.36 -3.24
N TYR A 395 -23.11 3.24 -2.32
CA TYR A 395 -24.42 3.86 -2.27
C TYR A 395 -24.32 5.34 -1.90
N SER A 396 -25.07 6.17 -2.62
CA SER A 396 -25.14 7.63 -2.38
C SER A 396 -26.54 8.00 -1.86
N PHE A 397 -26.57 8.88 -0.84
CA PHE A 397 -27.79 9.42 -0.22
C PHE A 397 -28.00 10.89 -0.55
#